data_a2308ebc6ca8d7bdde3995c072580075
#
_entry.id   a2308ebc6ca8d7bdde3995c072580075
#
_cell.length_a   1.000
_cell.length_b   1.000
_cell.length_c   1.000
_cell.angle_alpha   90.00
_cell.angle_beta   90.00
_cell.angle_gamma   90.00
#
_symmetry.space_group_name_H-M   'P 1'
#
loop_
_entity.id
_entity.type
_entity.pdbx_description
1 polymer ?
#
loop_
_entity_poly.entity_id
_entity_poly.type
_entity_poly.pdbx_seq_one_letter_code
_entity_poly.pdbx_strand_id
1 'polypeptide(L)'
;MVATDNLILIFVGLETASLSLYTLIALHNRSNSYEAAVKYFTMGALAAGFFAMGSAVIYALTGSVELYKVAEILATRLNETGLMIAIFGSSVLLLVAFAFKLSLFPFHTWAPDVYEGASAPLAGYMSVVPKIAAFVVSIRLFGMYIDLGIEWVRWTILVIAVITMTLANIMALVQDDVKRMLAYSSISHAGFIMAALALDTTEGNTAIFLYYALFMFTNLGAFAMLWISRNKKRRFDAGHDHPYEKFAGLIQIMPMGAVVMGLFMFSLAGVPPFSVFWGKIYVMQSAVNAGYIWLAIVMGLNSAIAAYYYLKLVVYMFLKDPVKDVDVVYYNISKPLTVIIGFATVATVAAIFYVQPLVSYLYYMISASGY
;
A
#
# COMPACT_ATOMS: atom_id res chain seq x y z
N MET A 1 -5.22 -11.03 13.34
CA MET A 1 -6.00 -10.59 12.19
C MET A 1 -5.93 -11.60 11.04
N VAL A 2 -4.77 -11.86 10.46
CA VAL A 2 -4.62 -12.78 9.30
C VAL A 2 -5.01 -14.25 9.61
N ALA A 3 -4.79 -14.71 10.82
CA ALA A 3 -4.97 -16.11 11.25
C ALA A 3 -6.38 -16.43 11.78
N THR A 4 -7.40 -15.61 11.46
CA THR A 4 -8.76 -15.81 11.96
C THR A 4 -9.79 -15.36 10.94
N ASP A 5 -10.92 -16.05 10.88
CA ASP A 5 -12.11 -15.71 10.09
C ASP A 5 -13.23 -15.08 10.95
N ASN A 6 -12.94 -14.83 12.23
CA ASN A 6 -13.87 -14.22 13.17
C ASN A 6 -13.77 -12.69 13.12
N LEU A 7 -14.87 -12.00 12.79
CA LEU A 7 -14.93 -10.54 12.66
C LEU A 7 -14.50 -9.80 13.94
N ILE A 8 -14.81 -10.33 15.12
CA ILE A 8 -14.39 -9.71 16.39
C ILE A 8 -12.87 -9.80 16.55
N LEU A 9 -12.27 -10.96 16.28
CA LEU A 9 -10.83 -11.14 16.38
C LEU A 9 -10.07 -10.36 15.30
N ILE A 10 -10.64 -10.22 14.10
CA ILE A 10 -10.13 -9.32 13.06
C ILE A 10 -10.12 -7.88 13.56
N PHE A 11 -11.22 -7.42 14.16
CA PHE A 11 -11.32 -6.07 14.74
C PHE A 11 -10.27 -5.83 15.83
N VAL A 12 -10.14 -6.75 16.78
CA VAL A 12 -9.14 -6.65 17.84
C VAL A 12 -7.72 -6.57 17.26
N GLY A 13 -7.41 -7.41 16.27
CA GLY A 13 -6.11 -7.38 15.60
C GLY A 13 -5.84 -6.07 14.84
N LEU A 14 -6.87 -5.50 14.19
CA LEU A 14 -6.83 -4.21 13.51
C LEU A 14 -6.52 -3.06 14.48
N GLU A 15 -7.28 -3.01 15.60
CA GLU A 15 -7.14 -1.94 16.58
C GLU A 15 -5.84 -2.03 17.38
N THR A 16 -5.41 -3.24 17.76
CA THR A 16 -4.12 -3.44 18.43
C THR A 16 -2.95 -2.90 17.60
N ALA A 17 -2.95 -3.21 16.29
CA ALA A 17 -1.93 -2.69 15.38
C ALA A 17 -2.05 -1.16 15.23
N SER A 18 -3.27 -0.61 15.13
CA SER A 18 -3.52 0.82 14.96
C SER A 18 -3.04 1.63 16.17
N LEU A 19 -3.43 1.24 17.39
CA LEU A 19 -3.04 1.90 18.63
C LEU A 19 -1.52 1.91 18.82
N SER A 20 -0.86 0.81 18.48
CA SER A 20 0.60 0.73 18.51
C SER A 20 1.24 1.73 17.54
N LEU A 21 0.70 1.87 16.32
CA LEU A 21 1.21 2.81 15.33
C LEU A 21 0.98 4.28 15.73
N TYR A 22 -0.17 4.63 16.30
CA TYR A 22 -0.43 5.99 16.80
C TYR A 22 0.62 6.40 17.83
N THR A 23 0.92 5.50 18.77
CA THR A 23 1.93 5.72 19.79
C THR A 23 3.33 5.86 19.19
N LEU A 24 3.72 4.98 18.26
CA LEU A 24 5.04 5.02 17.61
C LEU A 24 5.25 6.29 16.78
N ILE A 25 4.21 6.82 16.14
CA ILE A 25 4.27 8.09 15.43
C ILE A 25 4.51 9.24 16.40
N ALA A 26 3.75 9.30 17.51
CA ALA A 26 3.88 10.34 18.52
C ALA A 26 5.28 10.32 19.19
N LEU A 27 5.86 9.15 19.42
CA LEU A 27 7.20 8.98 20.00
C LEU A 27 8.34 9.57 19.15
N HIS A 28 8.08 9.94 17.90
CA HIS A 28 9.06 10.69 17.09
C HIS A 28 9.32 12.10 17.62
N ASN A 29 8.48 12.58 18.53
CA ASN A 29 8.66 13.78 19.35
C ASN A 29 8.89 15.07 18.54
N ARG A 30 8.09 15.31 17.51
CA ARG A 30 8.05 16.52 16.72
C ARG A 30 6.62 17.05 16.66
N SER A 31 6.46 18.36 16.45
CA SER A 31 5.14 19.00 16.28
C SER A 31 4.31 18.28 15.20
N ASN A 32 4.88 18.08 14.02
CA ASN A 32 4.21 17.37 12.92
C ASN A 32 3.89 15.91 13.25
N SER A 33 4.67 15.26 14.12
CA SER A 33 4.42 13.87 14.53
C SER A 33 3.24 13.76 15.47
N TYR A 34 3.05 14.72 16.37
CA TYR A 34 1.86 14.78 17.22
C TYR A 34 0.59 15.03 16.42
N GLU A 35 0.64 15.99 15.49
CA GLU A 35 -0.47 16.25 14.57
C GLU A 35 -0.83 15.00 13.75
N ALA A 36 0.18 14.36 13.16
CA ALA A 36 0.02 13.11 12.40
C ALA A 36 -0.60 11.98 13.25
N ALA A 37 -0.14 11.82 14.49
CA ALA A 37 -0.68 10.81 15.40
C ALA A 37 -2.15 11.06 15.74
N VAL A 38 -2.52 12.33 16.03
CA VAL A 38 -3.91 12.72 16.31
C VAL A 38 -4.80 12.53 15.07
N LYS A 39 -4.35 12.97 13.88
CA LYS A 39 -5.08 12.76 12.62
C LYS A 39 -5.33 11.27 12.37
N TYR A 40 -4.30 10.44 12.54
CA TYR A 40 -4.43 9.00 12.30
C TYR A 40 -5.35 8.34 13.32
N PHE A 41 -5.27 8.73 14.60
CA PHE A 41 -6.15 8.23 15.66
C PHE A 41 -7.62 8.61 15.41
N THR A 42 -7.91 9.88 15.12
CA THR A 42 -9.31 10.34 14.97
C THR A 42 -9.99 9.71 13.76
N MET A 43 -9.30 9.66 12.63
CA MET A 43 -9.83 9.02 11.42
C MET A 43 -9.88 7.49 11.55
N GLY A 44 -8.92 6.90 12.27
CA GLY A 44 -8.88 5.47 12.56
C GLY A 44 -10.01 5.03 13.48
N ALA A 45 -10.32 5.80 14.53
CA ALA A 45 -11.44 5.54 15.42
C ALA A 45 -12.79 5.58 14.68
N LEU A 46 -12.95 6.51 13.73
CA LEU A 46 -14.14 6.55 12.86
C LEU A 46 -14.24 5.29 11.99
N ALA A 47 -13.12 4.86 11.37
CA ALA A 47 -13.08 3.65 10.57
C ALA A 47 -13.36 2.39 11.40
N ALA A 48 -12.89 2.33 12.64
CA ALA A 48 -13.19 1.28 13.59
C ALA A 48 -14.70 1.22 13.90
N GLY A 49 -15.35 2.38 14.06
CA GLY A 49 -16.80 2.48 14.22
C GLY A 49 -17.57 1.91 13.01
N PHE A 50 -17.13 2.20 11.79
CA PHE A 50 -17.72 1.62 10.58
C PHE A 50 -17.52 0.10 10.51
N PHE A 51 -16.35 -0.42 10.87
CA PHE A 51 -16.13 -1.85 10.93
C PHE A 51 -17.05 -2.53 11.95
N ALA A 52 -17.13 -1.98 13.17
CA ALA A 52 -17.98 -2.52 14.24
C ALA A 52 -19.46 -2.51 13.84
N MET A 53 -19.95 -1.42 13.24
CA MET A 53 -21.34 -1.32 12.79
C MET A 53 -21.60 -2.29 11.63
N GLY A 54 -20.73 -2.39 10.63
CA GLY A 54 -20.88 -3.34 9.52
C GLY A 54 -20.90 -4.78 10.01
N SER A 55 -20.04 -5.14 10.96
CA SER A 55 -20.02 -6.46 11.60
C SER A 55 -21.26 -6.72 12.43
N ALA A 56 -21.79 -5.73 13.14
CA ALA A 56 -23.02 -5.84 13.92
C ALA A 56 -24.24 -6.10 13.02
N VAL A 57 -24.31 -5.45 11.85
CA VAL A 57 -25.37 -5.72 10.86
C VAL A 57 -25.27 -7.15 10.33
N ILE A 58 -24.06 -7.62 9.98
CA ILE A 58 -23.85 -9.03 9.57
C ILE A 58 -24.32 -9.98 10.67
N TYR A 59 -23.92 -9.73 11.91
CA TYR A 59 -24.33 -10.55 13.04
C TYR A 59 -25.85 -10.56 13.24
N ALA A 60 -26.52 -9.42 13.11
CA ALA A 60 -27.99 -9.32 13.20
C ALA A 60 -28.67 -10.12 12.09
N LEU A 61 -28.09 -10.22 10.90
CA LEU A 61 -28.65 -10.97 9.78
C LEU A 61 -28.41 -12.47 9.87
N THR A 62 -27.28 -12.89 10.44
CA THR A 62 -26.82 -14.29 10.36
C THR A 62 -26.69 -14.98 11.71
N GLY A 63 -26.65 -14.23 12.83
CA GLY A 63 -26.34 -14.77 14.15
C GLY A 63 -24.90 -15.25 14.30
N SER A 64 -24.00 -14.97 13.33
CA SER A 64 -22.60 -15.41 13.34
C SER A 64 -21.65 -14.25 13.05
N VAL A 65 -20.43 -14.38 13.59
CA VAL A 65 -19.27 -13.52 13.29
C VAL A 65 -18.16 -14.27 12.53
N GLU A 66 -18.37 -15.53 12.22
CA GLU A 66 -17.47 -16.41 11.48
C GLU A 66 -17.77 -16.29 9.98
N LEU A 67 -16.81 -15.81 9.16
CA LEU A 67 -17.06 -15.48 7.76
C LEU A 67 -17.63 -16.65 6.95
N TYR A 68 -17.15 -17.88 7.15
CA TYR A 68 -17.66 -19.05 6.44
C TYR A 68 -19.12 -19.35 6.79
N LYS A 69 -19.53 -19.23 8.06
CA LYS A 69 -20.93 -19.40 8.48
C LYS A 69 -21.82 -18.27 7.95
N VAL A 70 -21.28 -17.04 7.96
CA VAL A 70 -21.95 -15.87 7.38
C VAL A 70 -22.24 -16.13 5.90
N ALA A 71 -21.25 -16.59 5.12
CA ALA A 71 -21.42 -16.92 3.71
C ALA A 71 -22.49 -17.98 3.49
N GLU A 72 -22.44 -19.09 4.25
CA GLU A 72 -23.42 -20.19 4.17
C GLU A 72 -24.86 -19.69 4.43
N ILE A 73 -25.06 -18.92 5.51
CA ILE A 73 -26.41 -18.42 5.86
C ILE A 73 -26.90 -17.40 4.83
N LEU A 74 -26.03 -16.47 4.38
CA LEU A 74 -26.42 -15.50 3.37
C LEU A 74 -26.80 -16.16 2.05
N ALA A 75 -26.08 -17.21 1.62
CA ALA A 75 -26.39 -17.95 0.40
C ALA A 75 -27.81 -18.52 0.37
N THR A 76 -28.32 -18.95 1.52
CA THR A 76 -29.68 -19.50 1.61
C THR A 76 -30.81 -18.46 1.59
N ARG A 77 -30.47 -17.18 1.80
CA ARG A 77 -31.45 -16.10 2.04
C ARG A 77 -31.39 -14.97 1.00
N LEU A 78 -30.61 -15.08 -0.04
CA LEU A 78 -30.40 -14.02 -1.05
C LEU A 78 -31.68 -13.53 -1.74
N ASN A 79 -32.74 -14.34 -1.76
CA ASN A 79 -34.03 -13.99 -2.37
C ASN A 79 -34.92 -13.07 -1.52
N GLU A 80 -34.52 -12.76 -0.28
CA GLU A 80 -35.25 -11.87 0.62
C GLU A 80 -34.94 -10.40 0.30
N THR A 81 -35.90 -9.62 -0.21
CA THR A 81 -35.66 -8.21 -0.64
C THR A 81 -35.11 -7.31 0.47
N GLY A 82 -35.57 -7.47 1.71
CA GLY A 82 -35.07 -6.69 2.86
C GLY A 82 -33.65 -7.02 3.23
N LEU A 83 -33.22 -8.27 3.03
CA LEU A 83 -31.86 -8.73 3.28
C LEU A 83 -30.83 -8.04 2.37
N MET A 84 -31.14 -7.86 1.08
CA MET A 84 -30.26 -7.23 0.12
C MET A 84 -29.91 -5.78 0.51
N ILE A 85 -30.85 -5.02 1.07
CA ILE A 85 -30.60 -3.65 1.56
C ILE A 85 -29.62 -3.68 2.75
N ALA A 86 -29.81 -4.62 3.67
CA ALA A 86 -28.94 -4.74 4.84
C ALA A 86 -27.54 -5.26 4.48
N ILE A 87 -27.44 -6.20 3.52
CA ILE A 87 -26.16 -6.64 2.93
C ILE A 87 -25.45 -5.45 2.28
N PHE A 88 -26.18 -4.63 1.52
CA PHE A 88 -25.63 -3.41 0.93
C PHE A 88 -25.06 -2.49 2.01
N GLY A 89 -25.83 -2.18 3.05
CA GLY A 89 -25.37 -1.32 4.13
C GLY A 89 -24.14 -1.86 4.85
N SER A 90 -24.15 -3.15 5.20
CA SER A 90 -23.02 -3.78 5.93
C SER A 90 -21.74 -3.79 5.10
N SER A 91 -21.82 -4.14 3.83
CA SER A 91 -20.64 -4.22 2.95
C SER A 91 -20.06 -2.85 2.63
N VAL A 92 -20.91 -1.80 2.49
CA VAL A 92 -20.41 -0.41 2.39
C VAL A 92 -19.66 0.00 3.64
N LEU A 93 -20.19 -0.26 4.83
CA LEU A 93 -19.55 0.09 6.10
C LEU A 93 -18.19 -0.62 6.26
N LEU A 94 -18.13 -1.91 5.92
CA LEU A 94 -16.88 -2.67 5.94
C LEU A 94 -15.90 -2.19 4.88
N LEU A 95 -16.37 -1.87 3.67
CA LEU A 95 -15.54 -1.32 2.61
C LEU A 95 -14.93 0.02 3.01
N VAL A 96 -15.67 0.91 3.66
CA VAL A 96 -15.16 2.18 4.20
C VAL A 96 -14.04 1.93 5.22
N ALA A 97 -14.21 0.98 6.13
CA ALA A 97 -13.21 0.63 7.13
C ALA A 97 -11.90 0.12 6.50
N PHE A 98 -12.01 -0.79 5.53
CA PHE A 98 -10.84 -1.30 4.81
C PHE A 98 -10.25 -0.29 3.84
N ALA A 99 -11.06 0.54 3.18
CA ALA A 99 -10.58 1.63 2.32
C ALA A 99 -9.73 2.63 3.12
N PHE A 100 -10.15 2.97 4.35
CA PHE A 100 -9.30 3.75 5.26
C PHE A 100 -7.99 3.02 5.55
N LYS A 101 -8.03 1.75 5.97
CA LYS A 101 -6.83 1.00 6.36
C LYS A 101 -5.84 0.80 5.22
N LEU A 102 -6.34 0.59 4.01
CA LEU A 102 -5.57 0.43 2.79
C LEU A 102 -5.18 1.76 2.13
N SER A 103 -5.65 2.88 2.68
CA SER A 103 -5.48 4.23 2.12
C SER A 103 -6.07 4.39 0.71
N LEU A 104 -7.28 3.86 0.48
CA LEU A 104 -7.98 3.96 -0.79
C LEU A 104 -8.85 5.22 -0.83
N PHE A 105 -9.07 5.77 -2.02
CA PHE A 105 -9.99 6.88 -2.23
C PHE A 105 -11.43 6.50 -1.78
N PRO A 106 -12.17 7.42 -1.13
CA PRO A 106 -11.78 8.77 -0.69
C PRO A 106 -11.10 8.82 0.69
N PHE A 107 -10.87 7.69 1.34
CA PHE A 107 -10.38 7.57 2.72
C PHE A 107 -8.84 7.54 2.83
N HIS A 108 -8.12 8.07 1.84
CA HIS A 108 -6.66 8.05 1.73
C HIS A 108 -5.96 9.28 2.35
N THR A 109 -6.69 10.35 2.63
CA THR A 109 -6.14 11.68 2.95
C THR A 109 -5.23 11.72 4.18
N TRP A 110 -5.40 10.78 5.09
CA TRP A 110 -4.55 10.65 6.27
C TRP A 110 -3.12 10.20 5.94
N ALA A 111 -2.94 9.37 4.91
CA ALA A 111 -1.69 8.65 4.69
C ALA A 111 -0.51 9.57 4.32
N PRO A 112 -0.63 10.57 3.43
CA PRO A 112 0.47 11.49 3.12
C PRO A 112 0.93 12.28 4.35
N ASP A 113 0.01 12.82 5.14
CA ASP A 113 0.31 13.61 6.33
C ASP A 113 0.94 12.75 7.44
N VAL A 114 0.40 11.56 7.64
CA VAL A 114 0.88 10.62 8.66
C VAL A 114 2.27 10.07 8.29
N TYR A 115 2.51 9.75 7.03
CA TYR A 115 3.83 9.28 6.60
C TYR A 115 4.86 10.41 6.70
N GLU A 116 4.49 11.65 6.36
CA GLU A 116 5.35 12.82 6.52
C GLU A 116 5.71 13.06 7.99
N GLY A 117 4.76 12.98 8.91
CA GLY A 117 4.97 13.16 10.35
C GLY A 117 5.70 12.00 11.04
N ALA A 118 5.61 10.78 10.52
CA ALA A 118 6.30 9.61 11.06
C ALA A 118 7.81 9.62 10.71
N SER A 119 8.62 8.83 11.41
CA SER A 119 10.00 8.58 10.96
C SER A 119 10.01 7.81 9.64
N ALA A 120 11.03 8.00 8.79
CA ALA A 120 11.07 7.34 7.49
C ALA A 120 11.00 5.79 7.57
N PRO A 121 11.69 5.09 8.50
CA PRO A 121 11.53 3.65 8.66
C PRO A 121 10.12 3.24 9.07
N LEU A 122 9.46 4.01 9.95
CA LEU A 122 8.10 3.73 10.38
C LEU A 122 7.11 3.95 9.24
N ALA A 123 7.27 5.01 8.43
CA ALA A 123 6.47 5.24 7.25
C ALA A 123 6.62 4.09 6.22
N GLY A 124 7.85 3.59 6.02
CA GLY A 124 8.12 2.41 5.21
C GLY A 124 7.40 1.16 5.74
N TYR A 125 7.47 0.90 7.04
CA TYR A 125 6.74 -0.21 7.67
C TYR A 125 5.23 -0.08 7.47
N MET A 126 4.66 1.11 7.73
CA MET A 126 3.22 1.38 7.60
C MET A 126 2.72 1.25 6.16
N SER A 127 3.57 1.52 5.18
CA SER A 127 3.23 1.41 3.75
C SER A 127 3.11 -0.03 3.25
N VAL A 128 3.64 -1.01 4.00
CA VAL A 128 3.72 -2.41 3.59
C VAL A 128 2.97 -3.33 4.55
N VAL A 129 3.46 -3.48 5.78
CA VAL A 129 3.06 -4.57 6.68
C VAL A 129 1.57 -4.52 7.08
N PRO A 130 1.03 -3.38 7.55
CA PRO A 130 -0.39 -3.30 7.87
C PRO A 130 -1.30 -3.47 6.64
N LYS A 131 -0.84 -3.03 5.46
CA LYS A 131 -1.60 -3.16 4.22
C LYS A 131 -1.68 -4.62 3.75
N ILE A 132 -0.58 -5.38 3.80
CA ILE A 132 -0.59 -6.82 3.48
C ILE A 132 -1.64 -7.53 4.33
N ALA A 133 -1.59 -7.32 5.64
CA ALA A 133 -2.54 -7.96 6.55
C ALA A 133 -4.00 -7.55 6.27
N ALA A 134 -4.24 -6.27 5.93
CA ALA A 134 -5.57 -5.80 5.55
C ALA A 134 -6.04 -6.40 4.22
N PHE A 135 -5.15 -6.57 3.22
CA PHE A 135 -5.54 -7.23 1.96
C PHE A 135 -5.86 -8.70 2.12
N VAL A 136 -5.15 -9.43 2.98
CA VAL A 136 -5.49 -10.84 3.28
C VAL A 136 -6.90 -10.97 3.84
N VAL A 137 -7.28 -10.08 4.75
CA VAL A 137 -8.66 -10.07 5.26
C VAL A 137 -9.65 -9.61 4.20
N SER A 138 -9.27 -8.62 3.38
CA SER A 138 -10.13 -8.11 2.29
C SER A 138 -10.45 -9.16 1.24
N ILE A 139 -9.51 -10.05 0.89
CA ILE A 139 -9.74 -11.19 -0.01
C ILE A 139 -10.85 -12.06 0.55
N ARG A 140 -10.77 -12.47 1.82
CA ARG A 140 -11.79 -13.32 2.46
C ARG A 140 -13.13 -12.62 2.59
N LEU A 141 -13.14 -11.37 3.05
CA LEU A 141 -14.37 -10.64 3.34
C LEU A 141 -15.09 -10.23 2.07
N PHE A 142 -14.39 -9.67 1.08
CA PHE A 142 -15.04 -9.19 -0.15
C PHE A 142 -15.19 -10.29 -1.19
N GLY A 143 -14.30 -11.29 -1.21
CA GLY A 143 -14.49 -12.52 -1.98
C GLY A 143 -15.80 -13.19 -1.63
N MET A 144 -16.12 -13.35 -0.34
CA MET A 144 -17.41 -13.87 0.10
C MET A 144 -18.62 -13.17 -0.57
N TYR A 145 -18.61 -11.84 -0.66
CA TYR A 145 -19.72 -11.12 -1.30
C TYR A 145 -19.73 -11.32 -2.83
N ILE A 146 -18.57 -11.40 -3.45
CA ILE A 146 -18.44 -11.59 -4.90
C ILE A 146 -18.87 -13.02 -5.28
N ASP A 147 -18.48 -14.03 -4.51
CA ASP A 147 -18.87 -15.43 -4.66
C ASP A 147 -20.39 -15.64 -4.52
N LEU A 148 -21.03 -14.85 -3.66
CA LEU A 148 -22.47 -14.81 -3.54
C LEU A 148 -23.20 -14.12 -4.71
N GLY A 149 -22.47 -13.69 -5.75
CA GLY A 149 -23.02 -13.03 -6.93
C GLY A 149 -23.42 -11.56 -6.69
N ILE A 150 -22.90 -10.92 -5.65
CA ILE A 150 -23.22 -9.54 -5.31
C ILE A 150 -22.35 -8.58 -6.15
N GLU A 151 -22.65 -8.46 -7.42
CA GLU A 151 -21.87 -7.75 -8.44
C GLU A 151 -21.57 -6.27 -8.13
N TRP A 152 -22.45 -5.57 -7.39
CA TRP A 152 -22.19 -4.17 -7.06
C TRP A 152 -20.96 -4.01 -6.14
N VAL A 153 -20.58 -5.01 -5.31
CA VAL A 153 -19.37 -4.99 -4.50
C VAL A 153 -18.14 -4.99 -5.41
N ARG A 154 -18.12 -5.90 -6.39
CA ARG A 154 -17.05 -5.98 -7.40
C ARG A 154 -16.87 -4.66 -8.14
N TRP A 155 -17.95 -4.09 -8.68
CA TRP A 155 -17.89 -2.83 -9.41
C TRP A 155 -17.46 -1.66 -8.53
N THR A 156 -17.93 -1.59 -7.28
CA THR A 156 -17.51 -0.55 -6.32
C THR A 156 -16.01 -0.64 -6.05
N ILE A 157 -15.48 -1.84 -5.84
CA ILE A 157 -14.04 -2.07 -5.64
C ILE A 157 -13.24 -1.65 -6.88
N LEU A 158 -13.68 -2.01 -8.09
CA LEU A 158 -13.04 -1.59 -9.34
C LEU A 158 -12.99 -0.07 -9.50
N VAL A 159 -14.10 0.60 -9.25
CA VAL A 159 -14.18 2.07 -9.32
C VAL A 159 -13.23 2.73 -8.32
N ILE A 160 -13.26 2.27 -7.06
CA ILE A 160 -12.35 2.77 -6.01
C ILE A 160 -10.90 2.52 -6.39
N ALA A 161 -10.56 1.35 -6.93
CA ALA A 161 -9.21 1.01 -7.35
C ALA A 161 -8.70 1.95 -8.46
N VAL A 162 -9.50 2.17 -9.51
CA VAL A 162 -9.16 3.05 -10.63
C VAL A 162 -8.99 4.50 -10.17
N ILE A 163 -9.93 5.01 -9.37
CA ILE A 163 -9.84 6.37 -8.85
C ILE A 163 -8.62 6.50 -7.94
N THR A 164 -8.37 5.53 -7.06
CA THR A 164 -7.22 5.54 -6.14
C THR A 164 -5.90 5.61 -6.89
N MET A 165 -5.67 4.70 -7.86
CA MET A 165 -4.40 4.70 -8.58
C MET A 165 -4.21 5.98 -9.41
N THR A 166 -5.28 6.52 -9.99
CA THR A 166 -5.21 7.70 -10.85
C THR A 166 -4.99 8.98 -10.05
N LEU A 167 -5.80 9.23 -9.02
CA LEU A 167 -5.66 10.42 -8.20
C LEU A 167 -4.34 10.43 -7.41
N ALA A 168 -3.94 9.28 -6.86
CA ALA A 168 -2.68 9.19 -6.13
C ALA A 168 -1.48 9.51 -7.04
N ASN A 169 -1.48 9.04 -8.28
CA ASN A 169 -0.42 9.37 -9.24
C ASN A 169 -0.42 10.87 -9.61
N ILE A 170 -1.59 11.46 -9.86
CA ILE A 170 -1.69 12.90 -10.14
C ILE A 170 -1.19 13.72 -8.94
N MET A 171 -1.58 13.35 -7.74
CA MET A 171 -1.14 14.05 -6.53
C MET A 171 0.36 13.86 -6.26
N ALA A 172 0.95 12.72 -6.63
CA ALA A 172 2.38 12.48 -6.53
C ALA A 172 3.22 13.40 -7.43
N LEU A 173 2.69 13.78 -8.62
CA LEU A 173 3.38 14.67 -9.57
C LEU A 173 3.68 16.05 -8.99
N VAL A 174 2.78 16.58 -8.15
CA VAL A 174 2.85 17.94 -7.60
C VAL A 174 3.55 18.01 -6.24
N GLN A 175 4.07 16.88 -5.74
CA GLN A 175 4.79 16.89 -4.45
C GLN A 175 6.21 17.43 -4.60
N ASP A 176 6.63 18.23 -3.61
CA ASP A 176 7.99 18.77 -3.49
C ASP A 176 8.83 18.03 -2.44
N ASP A 177 8.22 17.16 -1.65
CA ASP A 177 8.88 16.28 -0.67
C ASP A 177 8.88 14.82 -1.14
N VAL A 178 10.06 14.19 -1.15
CA VAL A 178 10.22 12.80 -1.63
C VAL A 178 9.49 11.79 -0.74
N LYS A 179 9.44 12.02 0.57
CA LYS A 179 8.75 11.13 1.50
C LYS A 179 7.23 11.20 1.29
N ARG A 180 6.70 12.39 1.04
CA ARG A 180 5.29 12.60 0.71
C ARG A 180 4.94 12.03 -0.67
N MET A 181 5.84 12.17 -1.64
CA MET A 181 5.72 11.52 -2.95
C MET A 181 5.66 10.00 -2.81
N LEU A 182 6.53 9.38 -2.00
CA LEU A 182 6.49 7.93 -1.72
C LEU A 182 5.22 7.52 -0.98
N ALA A 183 4.61 8.38 -0.18
CA ALA A 183 3.31 8.12 0.44
C ALA A 183 2.21 8.00 -0.62
N TYR A 184 2.11 8.94 -1.55
CA TYR A 184 1.17 8.86 -2.68
C TYR A 184 1.46 7.68 -3.60
N SER A 185 2.73 7.37 -3.83
CA SER A 185 3.16 6.15 -4.50
C SER A 185 2.55 4.90 -3.84
N SER A 186 2.67 4.77 -2.52
CA SER A 186 2.10 3.65 -1.77
C SER A 186 0.57 3.56 -1.86
N ILE A 187 -0.13 4.69 -2.01
CA ILE A 187 -1.57 4.75 -2.26
C ILE A 187 -1.88 4.24 -3.67
N SER A 188 -1.13 4.68 -4.67
CA SER A 188 -1.29 4.22 -6.06
C SER A 188 -1.09 2.70 -6.17
N HIS A 189 -0.02 2.15 -5.56
CA HIS A 189 0.22 0.71 -5.53
C HIS A 189 -0.91 -0.07 -4.84
N ALA A 190 -1.50 0.47 -3.76
CA ALA A 190 -2.67 -0.14 -3.13
C ALA A 190 -3.88 -0.18 -4.09
N GLY A 191 -4.06 0.85 -4.93
CA GLY A 191 -5.08 0.86 -5.99
C GLY A 191 -4.88 -0.26 -7.01
N PHE A 192 -3.63 -0.48 -7.47
CA PHE A 192 -3.31 -1.61 -8.36
C PHE A 192 -3.68 -2.96 -7.76
N ILE A 193 -3.33 -3.16 -6.49
CA ILE A 193 -3.59 -4.42 -5.79
C ILE A 193 -5.08 -4.61 -5.52
N MET A 194 -5.80 -3.53 -5.20
CA MET A 194 -7.24 -3.56 -5.00
C MET A 194 -7.99 -3.95 -6.28
N ALA A 195 -7.48 -3.56 -7.44
CA ALA A 195 -8.04 -3.98 -8.72
C ALA A 195 -7.93 -5.50 -8.92
N ALA A 196 -6.81 -6.13 -8.53
CA ALA A 196 -6.67 -7.57 -8.58
C ALA A 196 -7.64 -8.30 -7.65
N LEU A 197 -7.92 -7.75 -6.47
CA LEU A 197 -8.90 -8.29 -5.53
C LEU A 197 -10.31 -8.35 -6.14
N ALA A 198 -10.70 -7.33 -6.90
CA ALA A 198 -12.02 -7.28 -7.54
C ALA A 198 -12.21 -8.35 -8.62
N LEU A 199 -11.13 -8.92 -9.16
CA LEU A 199 -11.22 -9.99 -10.15
C LEU A 199 -11.72 -11.30 -9.53
N ASP A 200 -11.40 -11.52 -8.26
CA ASP A 200 -11.79 -12.70 -7.48
C ASP A 200 -11.47 -14.02 -8.20
N THR A 201 -10.24 -14.12 -8.63
CA THR A 201 -9.69 -15.29 -9.33
C THR A 201 -8.43 -15.77 -8.63
N THR A 202 -8.13 -17.06 -8.72
CA THR A 202 -6.86 -17.62 -8.20
C THR A 202 -5.64 -16.88 -8.76
N GLU A 203 -5.67 -16.49 -10.05
CA GLU A 203 -4.62 -15.69 -10.66
C GLU A 203 -4.54 -14.28 -10.07
N GLY A 204 -5.70 -13.62 -9.84
CA GLY A 204 -5.78 -12.31 -9.21
C GLY A 204 -5.24 -12.33 -7.79
N ASN A 205 -5.65 -13.30 -6.99
CA ASN A 205 -5.17 -13.49 -5.62
C ASN A 205 -3.66 -13.80 -5.59
N THR A 206 -3.17 -14.64 -6.52
CA THR A 206 -1.73 -14.89 -6.69
C THR A 206 -0.97 -13.60 -7.02
N ALA A 207 -1.52 -12.78 -7.91
CA ALA A 207 -0.91 -11.50 -8.28
C ALA A 207 -0.84 -10.51 -7.11
N ILE A 208 -1.82 -10.50 -6.19
CA ILE A 208 -1.80 -9.69 -4.96
C ILE A 208 -0.60 -10.05 -4.10
N PHE A 209 -0.43 -11.32 -3.77
CA PHE A 209 0.66 -11.77 -2.90
C PHE A 209 2.02 -11.59 -3.56
N LEU A 210 2.12 -11.90 -4.86
CA LEU A 210 3.34 -11.66 -5.64
C LEU A 210 3.73 -10.17 -5.62
N TYR A 211 2.76 -9.30 -5.91
CA TYR A 211 3.00 -7.86 -5.93
C TYR A 211 3.55 -7.36 -4.61
N TYR A 212 2.94 -7.76 -3.49
CA TYR A 212 3.41 -7.36 -2.17
C TYR A 212 4.78 -7.92 -1.83
N ALA A 213 5.06 -9.17 -2.16
CA ALA A 213 6.37 -9.77 -1.95
C ALA A 213 7.48 -9.00 -2.69
N LEU A 214 7.21 -8.58 -3.93
CA LEU A 214 8.15 -7.82 -4.75
C LEU A 214 8.22 -6.33 -4.37
N PHE A 215 7.09 -5.71 -4.04
CA PHE A 215 7.00 -4.31 -3.63
C PHE A 215 7.65 -4.06 -2.27
N MET A 216 7.49 -4.99 -1.33
CA MET A 216 7.96 -4.85 0.04
C MET A 216 9.44 -4.49 0.11
N PHE A 217 10.31 -5.22 -0.57
CA PHE A 217 11.76 -5.00 -0.53
C PHE A 217 12.13 -3.65 -1.15
N THR A 218 11.59 -3.33 -2.31
CA THR A 218 11.87 -2.06 -2.99
C THR A 218 11.40 -0.86 -2.16
N ASN A 219 10.19 -0.93 -1.63
CA ASN A 219 9.59 0.20 -0.92
C ASN A 219 10.25 0.41 0.46
N LEU A 220 10.49 -0.66 1.22
CA LEU A 220 11.24 -0.55 2.48
C LEU A 220 12.66 -0.04 2.24
N GLY A 221 13.32 -0.49 1.16
CA GLY A 221 14.63 0.01 0.74
C GLY A 221 14.62 1.50 0.42
N ALA A 222 13.62 1.98 -0.33
CA ALA A 222 13.47 3.41 -0.64
C ALA A 222 13.28 4.27 0.62
N PHE A 223 12.41 3.86 1.54
CA PHE A 223 12.22 4.56 2.82
C PHE A 223 13.47 4.48 3.72
N ALA A 224 14.20 3.36 3.71
CA ALA A 224 15.46 3.22 4.44
C ALA A 224 16.53 4.18 3.90
N MET A 225 16.57 4.42 2.58
CA MET A 225 17.45 5.42 1.97
C MET A 225 17.13 6.85 2.42
N LEU A 226 15.87 7.19 2.66
CA LEU A 226 15.50 8.49 3.26
C LEU A 226 16.07 8.65 4.68
N TRP A 227 16.21 7.56 5.42
CA TRP A 227 16.78 7.59 6.77
C TRP A 227 18.29 7.86 6.79
N ILE A 228 19.02 7.42 5.76
CA ILE A 228 20.45 7.71 5.61
C ILE A 228 20.69 9.20 5.40
N SER A 229 19.86 9.86 4.61
CA SER A 229 19.99 11.26 4.27
C SER A 229 19.39 12.17 5.35
N ARG A 230 19.99 12.25 6.53
CA ARG A 230 19.56 13.18 7.59
C ARG A 230 20.24 14.53 7.48
N ASN A 231 19.50 15.62 7.65
CA ASN A 231 20.06 16.95 7.88
C ASN A 231 20.49 17.11 9.33
N LYS A 232 21.74 17.53 9.58
CA LYS A 232 22.24 17.85 10.91
C LYS A 232 21.80 19.23 11.39
N LYS A 233 21.54 20.17 10.47
CA LYS A 233 21.04 21.51 10.77
C LYS A 233 19.68 21.72 10.11
N ARG A 234 18.70 22.16 10.91
CA ARG A 234 17.36 22.55 10.48
C ARG A 234 17.43 23.82 9.61
N ARG A 235 17.83 23.71 8.34
CA ARG A 235 17.81 24.86 7.42
C ARG A 235 16.69 24.80 6.38
N PHE A 236 15.90 23.73 6.37
CA PHE A 236 14.66 23.70 5.61
C PHE A 236 13.49 24.04 6.54
N ASP A 237 13.25 25.35 6.70
CA ASP A 237 12.26 25.91 7.62
C ASP A 237 10.80 25.82 7.12
N ALA A 238 10.53 25.04 6.09
CA ALA A 238 9.23 24.97 5.45
C ALA A 238 8.47 23.65 5.65
N GLY A 239 8.70 22.93 6.73
CA GLY A 239 7.88 21.75 7.05
C GLY A 239 8.26 20.45 6.32
N HIS A 240 9.08 20.48 5.29
CA HIS A 240 9.47 19.31 4.52
C HIS A 240 10.82 18.74 4.96
N ASP A 241 10.82 17.48 5.45
CA ASP A 241 12.03 16.80 5.91
C ASP A 241 12.92 16.29 4.75
N HIS A 242 12.35 16.06 3.57
CA HIS A 242 13.00 15.43 2.42
C HIS A 242 12.68 16.10 1.07
N PRO A 243 12.91 17.43 0.90
CA PRO A 243 12.69 18.10 -0.37
C PRO A 243 13.60 17.52 -1.46
N TYR A 244 13.19 17.61 -2.73
CA TYR A 244 13.97 17.08 -3.86
C TYR A 244 15.37 17.69 -3.96
N GLU A 245 15.52 18.99 -3.62
CA GLU A 245 16.79 19.71 -3.62
C GLU A 245 17.85 19.06 -2.72
N LYS A 246 17.42 18.43 -1.65
CA LYS A 246 18.29 17.68 -0.73
C LYS A 246 19.04 16.54 -1.42
N PHE A 247 18.46 15.99 -2.48
CA PHE A 247 19.02 14.88 -3.23
C PHE A 247 19.79 15.34 -4.47
N ALA A 248 19.83 16.66 -4.78
CA ALA A 248 20.53 17.19 -5.93
C ALA A 248 22.03 16.86 -5.87
N GLY A 249 22.56 16.31 -6.96
CA GLY A 249 23.95 15.93 -7.07
C GLY A 249 24.40 14.80 -6.13
N LEU A 250 23.48 13.99 -5.62
CA LEU A 250 23.80 12.90 -4.70
C LEU A 250 24.88 11.94 -5.26
N ILE A 251 24.95 11.78 -6.57
CA ILE A 251 25.98 10.96 -7.24
C ILE A 251 27.40 11.46 -6.96
N GLN A 252 27.58 12.77 -6.78
CA GLN A 252 28.89 13.36 -6.48
C GLN A 252 29.26 13.21 -5.01
N ILE A 253 28.29 13.15 -4.10
CA ILE A 253 28.48 13.12 -2.65
C ILE A 253 28.51 11.69 -2.12
N MET A 254 27.56 10.85 -2.57
CA MET A 254 27.40 9.46 -2.15
C MET A 254 27.05 8.57 -3.36
N PRO A 255 28.01 8.23 -4.23
CA PRO A 255 27.75 7.53 -5.49
C PRO A 255 26.95 6.24 -5.32
N MET A 256 27.34 5.37 -4.41
CA MET A 256 26.66 4.11 -4.14
C MET A 256 25.22 4.34 -3.65
N GLY A 257 25.00 5.34 -2.79
CA GLY A 257 23.66 5.69 -2.31
C GLY A 257 22.76 6.21 -3.42
N ALA A 258 23.29 7.03 -4.33
CA ALA A 258 22.55 7.51 -5.49
C ALA A 258 22.15 6.36 -6.42
N VAL A 259 23.06 5.42 -6.68
CA VAL A 259 22.78 4.24 -7.51
C VAL A 259 21.70 3.37 -6.86
N VAL A 260 21.85 3.05 -5.57
CA VAL A 260 20.87 2.20 -4.86
C VAL A 260 19.48 2.86 -4.81
N MET A 261 19.41 4.15 -4.50
CA MET A 261 18.12 4.88 -4.52
C MET A 261 17.54 4.94 -5.94
N GLY A 262 18.38 5.14 -6.96
CA GLY A 262 17.98 5.10 -8.36
C GLY A 262 17.38 3.74 -8.76
N LEU A 263 17.99 2.63 -8.34
CA LEU A 263 17.47 1.27 -8.57
C LEU A 263 16.09 1.07 -7.95
N PHE A 264 15.88 1.57 -6.72
CA PHE A 264 14.55 1.51 -6.11
C PHE A 264 13.53 2.36 -6.87
N MET A 265 13.91 3.55 -7.36
CA MET A 265 13.01 4.41 -8.16
C MET A 265 12.67 3.75 -9.50
N PHE A 266 13.63 3.15 -10.21
CA PHE A 266 13.36 2.39 -11.44
C PHE A 266 12.44 1.19 -11.17
N SER A 267 12.64 0.48 -10.07
CA SER A 267 11.78 -0.64 -9.71
C SER A 267 10.35 -0.20 -9.42
N LEU A 268 10.15 0.85 -8.60
CA LEU A 268 8.82 1.40 -8.29
C LEU A 268 8.12 1.94 -9.55
N ALA A 269 8.85 2.55 -10.47
CA ALA A 269 8.33 2.95 -11.77
C ALA A 269 7.79 1.76 -12.58
N GLY A 270 8.34 0.56 -12.34
CA GLY A 270 7.99 -0.65 -13.09
C GLY A 270 8.86 -0.83 -14.33
N VAL A 271 10.15 -0.49 -14.24
CA VAL A 271 11.11 -0.71 -15.33
C VAL A 271 11.64 -2.14 -15.24
N PRO A 272 11.61 -2.93 -16.34
CA PRO A 272 12.24 -4.23 -16.35
C PRO A 272 13.76 -4.08 -16.22
N PRO A 273 14.49 -5.01 -15.60
CA PRO A 273 14.05 -6.31 -15.07
C PRO A 273 13.70 -6.29 -13.57
N PHE A 274 13.50 -5.13 -12.95
CA PHE A 274 13.35 -4.97 -11.51
C PHE A 274 12.03 -5.56 -10.95
N SER A 275 11.99 -5.75 -9.65
CA SER A 275 10.96 -6.54 -8.95
C SER A 275 9.53 -6.06 -9.20
N VAL A 276 9.23 -4.78 -9.02
CA VAL A 276 7.85 -4.26 -9.08
C VAL A 276 7.26 -4.33 -10.50
N PHE A 277 8.10 -4.33 -11.54
CA PHE A 277 7.67 -4.59 -12.91
C PHE A 277 6.87 -5.89 -13.01
N TRP A 278 7.41 -6.98 -12.47
CA TRP A 278 6.77 -8.29 -12.49
C TRP A 278 5.43 -8.27 -11.76
N GLY A 279 5.36 -7.64 -10.59
CA GLY A 279 4.10 -7.48 -9.86
C GLY A 279 3.03 -6.78 -10.71
N LYS A 280 3.38 -5.68 -11.37
CA LYS A 280 2.46 -4.94 -12.24
C LYS A 280 1.99 -5.79 -13.43
N ILE A 281 2.90 -6.49 -14.10
CA ILE A 281 2.58 -7.33 -15.26
C ILE A 281 1.64 -8.46 -14.86
N TYR A 282 1.88 -9.15 -13.74
CA TYR A 282 1.01 -10.23 -13.30
C TYR A 282 -0.40 -9.74 -12.94
N VAL A 283 -0.54 -8.57 -12.30
CA VAL A 283 -1.86 -7.97 -12.05
C VAL A 283 -2.56 -7.57 -13.35
N MET A 284 -1.84 -6.97 -14.31
CA MET A 284 -2.42 -6.65 -15.62
C MET A 284 -2.83 -7.89 -16.40
N GLN A 285 -2.01 -8.94 -16.35
CA GLN A 285 -2.31 -10.22 -17.01
C GLN A 285 -3.55 -10.88 -16.41
N SER A 286 -3.69 -10.91 -15.08
CA SER A 286 -4.89 -11.45 -14.42
C SER A 286 -6.15 -10.67 -14.83
N ALA A 287 -6.05 -9.33 -14.99
CA ALA A 287 -7.15 -8.51 -15.47
C ALA A 287 -7.54 -8.83 -16.91
N VAL A 288 -6.57 -9.04 -17.81
CA VAL A 288 -6.81 -9.45 -19.20
C VAL A 288 -7.45 -10.84 -19.25
N ASN A 289 -6.93 -11.80 -18.49
CA ASN A 289 -7.46 -13.17 -18.45
C ASN A 289 -8.90 -13.22 -17.89
N ALA A 290 -9.22 -12.35 -16.94
CA ALA A 290 -10.59 -12.19 -16.41
C ALA A 290 -11.54 -11.39 -17.34
N GLY A 291 -11.07 -10.95 -18.53
CA GLY A 291 -11.88 -10.19 -19.50
C GLY A 291 -11.94 -8.67 -19.27
N TYR A 292 -11.22 -8.13 -18.27
CA TYR A 292 -11.17 -6.69 -17.96
C TYR A 292 -10.01 -5.98 -18.68
N ILE A 293 -9.94 -6.08 -20.02
CA ILE A 293 -8.85 -5.48 -20.82
C ILE A 293 -8.73 -3.97 -20.58
N TRP A 294 -9.85 -3.27 -20.45
CA TRP A 294 -9.87 -1.83 -20.15
C TRP A 294 -9.12 -1.50 -18.84
N LEU A 295 -9.23 -2.37 -17.84
CA LEU A 295 -8.55 -2.19 -16.54
C LEU A 295 -7.04 -2.29 -16.71
N ALA A 296 -6.55 -3.25 -17.49
CA ALA A 296 -5.12 -3.37 -17.81
C ALA A 296 -4.59 -2.13 -18.55
N ILE A 297 -5.38 -1.54 -19.47
CA ILE A 297 -5.04 -0.28 -20.14
C ILE A 297 -4.91 0.87 -19.12
N VAL A 298 -5.90 1.02 -18.24
CA VAL A 298 -5.87 2.05 -17.18
C VAL A 298 -4.64 1.88 -16.28
N MET A 299 -4.30 0.65 -15.90
CA MET A 299 -3.08 0.34 -15.12
C MET A 299 -1.80 0.72 -15.88
N GLY A 300 -1.72 0.41 -17.17
CA GLY A 300 -0.60 0.79 -18.02
C GLY A 300 -0.40 2.31 -18.09
N LEU A 301 -1.48 3.06 -18.32
CA LEU A 301 -1.45 4.53 -18.32
C LEU A 301 -1.01 5.09 -16.96
N ASN A 302 -1.53 4.56 -15.87
CA ASN A 302 -1.14 4.95 -14.51
C ASN A 302 0.34 4.63 -14.20
N SER A 303 0.88 3.53 -14.73
CA SER A 303 2.30 3.21 -14.62
C SER A 303 3.18 4.20 -15.37
N ALA A 304 2.74 4.67 -16.55
CA ALA A 304 3.44 5.70 -17.31
C ALA A 304 3.44 7.05 -16.58
N ILE A 305 2.32 7.46 -15.98
CA ILE A 305 2.25 8.66 -15.14
C ILE A 305 3.20 8.53 -13.94
N ALA A 306 3.20 7.37 -13.29
CA ALA A 306 4.06 7.13 -12.14
C ALA A 306 5.55 7.23 -12.47
N ALA A 307 5.98 6.80 -13.65
CA ALA A 307 7.36 6.87 -14.07
C ALA A 307 7.93 8.29 -13.98
N TYR A 308 7.13 9.32 -14.25
CA TYR A 308 7.58 10.71 -14.23
C TYR A 308 8.12 11.14 -12.85
N TYR A 309 7.35 10.95 -11.77
CA TYR A 309 7.79 11.44 -10.45
C TYR A 309 8.93 10.60 -9.86
N TYR A 310 9.06 9.33 -10.20
CA TYR A 310 10.22 8.54 -9.82
C TYR A 310 11.47 8.98 -10.58
N LEU A 311 11.35 9.20 -11.89
CA LEU A 311 12.46 9.70 -12.70
C LEU A 311 12.84 11.13 -12.35
N LYS A 312 11.89 11.99 -11.90
CA LYS A 312 12.17 13.32 -11.35
C LYS A 312 13.26 13.23 -10.27
N LEU A 313 13.14 12.29 -9.32
CA LEU A 313 14.13 12.10 -8.26
C LEU A 313 15.48 11.62 -8.83
N VAL A 314 15.47 10.70 -9.79
CA VAL A 314 16.70 10.24 -10.47
C VAL A 314 17.40 11.41 -11.16
N VAL A 315 16.66 12.28 -11.86
CA VAL A 315 17.23 13.49 -12.50
C VAL A 315 17.88 14.40 -11.45
N TYR A 316 17.23 14.62 -10.30
CA TYR A 316 17.84 15.42 -9.23
C TYR A 316 19.15 14.80 -8.72
N MET A 317 19.18 13.49 -8.49
CA MET A 317 20.35 12.80 -7.94
C MET A 317 21.55 12.75 -8.90
N PHE A 318 21.30 12.60 -10.20
CA PHE A 318 22.34 12.30 -11.17
C PHE A 318 22.71 13.48 -12.07
N LEU A 319 21.77 14.39 -12.36
CA LEU A 319 21.94 15.44 -13.39
C LEU A 319 21.95 16.87 -12.84
N LYS A 320 21.55 17.08 -11.58
CA LYS A 320 21.64 18.42 -10.95
C LYS A 320 22.88 18.54 -10.10
N ASP A 321 23.41 19.75 -10.00
CA ASP A 321 24.54 20.04 -9.12
C ASP A 321 24.10 20.06 -7.65
N PRO A 322 25.01 19.69 -6.72
CA PRO A 322 24.76 19.80 -5.29
C PRO A 322 24.48 21.26 -4.88
N VAL A 323 23.55 21.47 -3.98
CA VAL A 323 23.25 22.80 -3.44
C VAL A 323 24.43 23.24 -2.55
N LYS A 324 25.11 24.33 -2.92
CA LYS A 324 26.39 24.78 -2.32
C LYS A 324 26.31 25.21 -0.85
N ASP A 325 25.14 25.62 -0.36
CA ASP A 325 24.97 26.20 0.99
C ASP A 325 24.31 25.28 2.01
N VAL A 326 24.13 24.03 1.68
CA VAL A 326 23.49 23.07 2.56
C VAL A 326 24.52 22.12 3.14
N ASP A 327 24.85 22.30 4.43
CA ASP A 327 25.57 21.30 5.22
C ASP A 327 24.71 20.02 5.35
N VAL A 328 24.56 19.29 4.26
CA VAL A 328 23.87 18.01 4.25
C VAL A 328 24.83 16.95 4.79
N VAL A 329 24.64 16.57 6.03
CA VAL A 329 25.42 15.50 6.62
C VAL A 329 24.71 14.17 6.35
N TYR A 330 25.31 13.38 5.50
CA TYR A 330 24.75 12.14 4.97
C TYR A 330 25.01 10.90 5.80
N TYR A 331 25.39 10.91 7.01
CA TYR A 331 25.85 9.66 7.61
C TYR A 331 25.17 9.35 8.95
N ASN A 332 24.08 8.58 8.90
CA ASN A 332 23.75 7.65 9.97
C ASN A 332 23.79 6.23 9.39
N ILE A 333 24.95 5.81 8.85
CA ILE A 333 25.11 4.48 8.29
C ILE A 333 25.44 3.53 9.44
N SER A 334 24.40 3.02 10.10
CA SER A 334 24.58 1.90 10.99
C SER A 334 24.76 0.60 10.20
N LYS A 335 25.58 -0.32 10.67
CA LYS A 335 25.79 -1.63 10.02
C LYS A 335 24.46 -2.36 9.74
N PRO A 336 23.47 -2.42 10.67
CA PRO A 336 22.17 -3.05 10.40
C PRO A 336 21.42 -2.39 9.25
N LEU A 337 21.45 -1.07 9.15
CA LEU A 337 20.77 -0.34 8.06
C LEU A 337 21.40 -0.66 6.70
N THR A 338 22.73 -0.72 6.62
CA THR A 338 23.43 -1.11 5.40
C THR A 338 23.08 -2.52 4.96
N VAL A 339 22.99 -3.46 5.90
CA VAL A 339 22.59 -4.85 5.61
C VAL A 339 21.18 -4.91 5.06
N ILE A 340 20.23 -4.20 5.69
CA ILE A 340 18.82 -4.15 5.24
C ILE A 340 18.72 -3.58 3.82
N ILE A 341 19.38 -2.46 3.56
CA ILE A 341 19.39 -1.82 2.23
C ILE A 341 20.07 -2.74 1.20
N GLY A 342 21.19 -3.35 1.55
CA GLY A 342 21.87 -4.30 0.68
C GLY A 342 21.00 -5.49 0.31
N PHE A 343 20.34 -6.09 1.30
CA PHE A 343 19.39 -7.17 1.08
C PHE A 343 18.21 -6.73 0.18
N ALA A 344 17.60 -5.59 0.47
CA ALA A 344 16.52 -5.02 -0.34
C ALA A 344 16.96 -4.77 -1.79
N THR A 345 18.18 -4.26 -1.98
CA THR A 345 18.75 -4.02 -3.32
C THR A 345 18.93 -5.33 -4.08
N VAL A 346 19.54 -6.33 -3.43
CA VAL A 346 19.74 -7.66 -4.05
C VAL A 346 18.39 -8.29 -4.38
N ALA A 347 17.43 -8.29 -3.47
CA ALA A 347 16.08 -8.81 -3.73
C ALA A 347 15.39 -8.09 -4.90
N THR A 348 15.54 -6.76 -4.99
CA THR A 348 14.95 -5.97 -6.07
C THR A 348 15.56 -6.28 -7.44
N VAL A 349 16.88 -6.42 -7.52
CA VAL A 349 17.60 -6.64 -8.79
C VAL A 349 17.52 -8.11 -9.22
N ALA A 350 17.63 -9.04 -8.27
CA ALA A 350 17.59 -10.47 -8.54
C ALA A 350 16.18 -11.03 -8.83
N ALA A 351 15.15 -10.20 -8.83
CA ALA A 351 13.75 -10.64 -9.00
C ALA A 351 13.53 -11.51 -10.24
N ILE A 352 14.21 -11.21 -11.33
CA ILE A 352 14.11 -11.97 -12.58
C ILE A 352 14.44 -13.48 -12.41
N PHE A 353 15.29 -13.82 -11.43
CA PHE A 353 15.70 -15.21 -11.20
C PHE A 353 14.74 -15.97 -10.30
N TYR A 354 13.99 -15.29 -9.42
CA TYR A 354 13.14 -15.98 -8.44
C TYR A 354 11.63 -15.72 -8.64
N VAL A 355 11.24 -14.81 -9.53
CA VAL A 355 9.82 -14.48 -9.73
C VAL A 355 8.99 -15.67 -10.18
N GLN A 356 9.48 -16.47 -11.14
CA GLN A 356 8.73 -17.61 -11.66
C GLN A 356 8.54 -18.72 -10.61
N PRO A 357 9.58 -19.19 -9.88
CA PRO A 357 9.38 -20.09 -8.75
C PRO A 357 8.44 -19.55 -7.69
N LEU A 358 8.51 -18.25 -7.37
CA LEU A 358 7.63 -17.62 -6.39
C LEU A 358 6.17 -17.61 -6.85
N VAL A 359 5.90 -17.30 -8.12
CA VAL A 359 4.54 -17.37 -8.69
C VAL A 359 3.98 -18.78 -8.60
N SER A 360 4.74 -19.79 -9.03
CA SER A 360 4.30 -21.18 -8.98
C SER A 360 3.98 -21.64 -7.55
N TYR A 361 4.82 -21.25 -6.59
CA TYR A 361 4.59 -21.53 -5.18
C TYR A 361 3.32 -20.82 -4.65
N LEU A 362 3.15 -19.53 -4.92
CA LEU A 362 1.98 -18.76 -4.47
C LEU A 362 0.69 -19.30 -5.11
N TYR A 363 0.72 -19.59 -6.40
CA TYR A 363 -0.43 -20.17 -7.11
C TYR A 363 -0.85 -21.51 -6.49
N TYR A 364 0.11 -22.39 -6.20
CA TYR A 364 -0.16 -23.66 -5.52
C TYR A 364 -0.79 -23.45 -4.14
N MET A 365 -0.23 -22.53 -3.34
CA MET A 365 -0.72 -22.27 -1.98
C MET A 365 -2.15 -21.69 -1.99
N ILE A 366 -2.44 -20.76 -2.91
CA ILE A 366 -3.76 -20.13 -3.04
C ILE A 366 -4.79 -21.15 -3.54
N SER A 367 -4.46 -21.94 -4.57
CA SER A 367 -5.34 -22.99 -5.07
C SER A 367 -5.64 -24.05 -4.00
N ALA A 368 -4.67 -24.38 -3.14
CA ALA A 368 -4.85 -25.33 -2.05
C ALA A 368 -5.66 -24.74 -0.88
N SER A 369 -5.69 -23.41 -0.72
CA SER A 369 -6.46 -22.73 0.34
C SER A 369 -7.94 -22.52 0.01
N GLY A 370 -8.33 -22.76 -1.25
CA GLY A 370 -9.69 -22.55 -1.72
C GLY A 370 -10.07 -21.07 -1.98
N TYR A 371 -9.05 -20.19 -2.15
CA TYR A 371 -9.21 -18.78 -2.45
C TYR A 371 -8.76 -18.41 -3.85
#